data_aec104cae23454495bda7096f29d0fd1
#
_entry.id   aec104cae23454495bda7096f29d0fd1
#
_cell.length_a   1.000
_cell.length_b   1.000
_cell.length_c   1.000
_cell.angle_alpha   90.00
_cell.angle_beta   90.00
_cell.angle_gamma   90.00
#
_symmetry.space_group_name_H-M   'P 1'
#
loop_
_entity.id
_entity.type
_entity.pdbx_description
1 polymer ?
#
loop_
_entity_poly.entity_id
_entity_poly.type
_entity_poly.pdbx_seq_one_letter_code
_entity_poly.pdbx_strand_id
1 'polypeptide(L)'
;MSLVHKIGTAIDVTREGGINGLYSKIGDVAARIANRKREQKWIAANGPLNAAARKAIESKIAKMPRLPLISIIMPVYNVDEVWLRKCIDSVLGQVYQNWELCIADDHSPKPHIRTVLDEYSLLDQRVKVVYR
;
A
#
# COMPACT_ATOMS: atom_id res chain seq x y z
N MET A 1 -3.13 -25.51 -11.90
CA MET A 1 -3.21 -25.06 -13.29
C MET A 1 -2.62 -26.14 -14.18
N SER A 2 -3.45 -26.81 -15.02
CA SER A 2 -3.03 -28.01 -15.76
C SER A 2 -2.09 -27.66 -16.92
N LEU A 3 -1.25 -28.63 -17.30
CA LEU A 3 -0.30 -28.53 -18.44
C LEU A 3 -1.03 -28.16 -19.75
N VAL A 4 -2.25 -28.64 -19.93
CA VAL A 4 -3.14 -28.37 -21.08
C VAL A 4 -3.48 -26.88 -21.21
N HIS A 5 -3.71 -26.19 -20.10
CA HIS A 5 -4.00 -24.74 -20.11
C HIS A 5 -2.77 -23.91 -20.54
N LYS A 6 -1.57 -24.33 -20.15
CA LYS A 6 -0.31 -23.68 -20.55
C LYS A 6 0.02 -23.88 -22.03
N ILE A 7 -0.29 -25.06 -22.58
CA ILE A 7 -0.07 -25.36 -24.01
C ILE A 7 -1.08 -24.60 -24.87
N GLY A 8 -2.37 -24.52 -24.46
CA GLY A 8 -3.37 -23.72 -25.15
C GLY A 8 -2.99 -22.24 -25.27
N THR A 9 -2.51 -21.66 -24.19
CA THR A 9 -2.06 -20.24 -24.17
C THR A 9 -0.84 -20.01 -25.08
N ALA A 10 0.09 -20.99 -25.19
CA ALA A 10 1.25 -20.90 -26.07
C ALA A 10 0.86 -20.97 -27.58
N ILE A 11 -0.13 -21.80 -27.92
CA ILE A 11 -0.64 -21.94 -29.29
C ILE A 11 -1.39 -20.66 -29.73
N ASP A 12 -2.20 -20.06 -28.85
CA ASP A 12 -2.91 -18.81 -29.15
C ASP A 12 -1.93 -17.64 -29.38
N VAL A 13 -0.85 -17.58 -28.62
CA VAL A 13 0.19 -16.55 -28.78
C VAL A 13 0.90 -16.61 -30.12
N THR A 14 1.16 -17.82 -30.63
CA THR A 14 1.80 -17.99 -31.95
C THR A 14 0.86 -17.67 -33.10
N ARG A 15 -0.45 -17.75 -32.87
CA ARG A 15 -1.48 -17.46 -33.88
C ARG A 15 -1.72 -15.95 -34.06
N GLU A 16 -1.60 -15.14 -32.99
CA GLU A 16 -1.86 -13.71 -33.02
C GLU A 16 -0.61 -12.83 -33.27
N GLY A 17 0.58 -13.30 -32.93
CA GLY A 17 1.81 -12.47 -32.99
C GLY A 17 3.06 -13.18 -33.53
N GLY A 18 2.95 -14.39 -34.03
CA GLY A 18 4.08 -15.18 -34.49
C GLY A 18 5.15 -15.39 -33.42
N ILE A 19 6.37 -15.75 -33.87
CA ILE A 19 7.53 -16.01 -32.99
C ILE A 19 7.90 -14.75 -32.17
N ASN A 20 7.75 -13.55 -32.74
CA ASN A 20 8.05 -12.28 -32.04
C ASN A 20 7.09 -12.03 -30.86
N GLY A 21 5.80 -12.37 -31.01
CA GLY A 21 4.82 -12.27 -29.92
C GLY A 21 5.13 -13.22 -28.77
N LEU A 22 5.69 -14.41 -29.06
CA LEU A 22 6.13 -15.35 -28.04
C LEU A 22 7.34 -14.82 -27.27
N TYR A 23 8.36 -14.28 -27.96
CA TYR A 23 9.53 -13.68 -27.30
C TYR A 23 9.15 -12.48 -26.42
N SER A 24 8.22 -11.62 -26.87
CA SER A 24 7.70 -10.49 -26.07
C SER A 24 7.06 -10.99 -24.78
N LYS A 25 6.15 -11.97 -24.85
CA LYS A 25 5.50 -12.53 -23.65
C LYS A 25 6.45 -13.25 -22.71
N ILE A 26 7.47 -13.95 -23.24
CA ILE A 26 8.53 -14.56 -22.41
C ILE A 26 9.32 -13.45 -21.69
N GLY A 27 9.66 -12.37 -22.42
CA GLY A 27 10.31 -11.19 -21.82
C GLY A 27 9.50 -10.56 -20.70
N ASP A 28 8.19 -10.39 -20.91
CA ASP A 28 7.27 -9.85 -19.90
C ASP A 28 7.17 -10.75 -18.66
N VAL A 29 7.12 -12.07 -18.85
CA VAL A 29 7.12 -13.03 -17.74
C VAL A 29 8.44 -12.99 -16.98
N ALA A 30 9.56 -12.96 -17.68
CA ALA A 30 10.89 -12.85 -17.07
C ALA A 30 11.04 -11.53 -16.29
N ALA A 31 10.56 -10.41 -16.85
CA ALA A 31 10.54 -9.10 -16.18
C ALA A 31 9.67 -9.10 -14.92
N ARG A 32 8.48 -9.72 -14.96
CA ARG A 32 7.60 -9.88 -13.79
C ARG A 32 8.27 -10.71 -12.70
N ILE A 33 8.94 -11.82 -13.05
CA ILE A 33 9.68 -12.66 -12.09
C ILE A 33 10.84 -11.88 -11.47
N ALA A 34 11.60 -11.14 -12.26
CA ALA A 34 12.71 -10.32 -11.78
C ALA A 34 12.23 -9.20 -10.85
N ASN A 35 11.12 -8.52 -11.20
CA ASN A 35 10.50 -7.49 -10.37
C ASN A 35 9.99 -8.09 -9.05
N ARG A 36 9.34 -9.25 -9.10
CA ARG A 36 8.86 -9.93 -7.88
C ARG A 36 9.99 -10.32 -6.94
N LYS A 37 11.12 -10.80 -7.48
CA LYS A 37 12.31 -11.10 -6.67
C LYS A 37 12.92 -9.83 -6.06
N ARG A 38 12.96 -8.73 -6.81
CA ARG A 38 13.43 -7.42 -6.32
C ARG A 38 12.52 -6.89 -5.21
N GLU A 39 11.22 -6.97 -5.40
CA GLU A 39 10.20 -6.59 -4.41
C GLU A 39 10.32 -7.44 -3.15
N GLN A 40 10.43 -8.77 -3.26
CA GLN A 40 10.62 -9.65 -2.11
C GLN A 40 11.91 -9.33 -1.34
N LYS A 41 13.02 -9.04 -2.06
CA LYS A 41 14.27 -8.61 -1.44
C LYS A 41 14.12 -7.26 -0.73
N TRP A 42 13.40 -6.32 -1.35
CA TRP A 42 13.11 -5.02 -0.74
C TRP A 42 12.22 -5.16 0.50
N ILE A 43 11.15 -5.97 0.43
CA ILE A 43 10.27 -6.26 1.56
C ILE A 43 11.05 -6.95 2.70
N ALA A 44 11.95 -7.88 2.38
CA ALA A 44 12.76 -8.54 3.38
C ALA A 44 13.72 -7.57 4.10
N ALA A 45 14.23 -6.55 3.37
CA ALA A 45 15.11 -5.53 3.92
C ALA A 45 14.36 -4.38 4.63
N ASN A 46 13.13 -4.07 4.17
CA ASN A 46 12.35 -2.91 4.60
C ASN A 46 10.93 -3.29 5.11
N GLY A 47 10.70 -4.57 5.38
CA GLY A 47 9.42 -5.11 5.84
C GLY A 47 9.03 -4.62 7.24
N PRO A 48 8.02 -5.23 7.86
CA PRO A 48 7.51 -4.77 9.13
C PRO A 48 8.63 -4.68 10.15
N LEU A 49 8.70 -3.52 10.82
CA LEU A 49 9.70 -3.21 11.82
C LEU A 49 9.69 -4.29 12.93
N ASN A 50 10.79 -5.00 13.07
CA ASN A 50 10.96 -5.85 14.23
C ASN A 50 11.17 -4.99 15.50
N ALA A 51 10.99 -5.60 16.67
CA ALA A 51 11.09 -4.89 17.94
C ALA A 51 12.42 -4.16 18.15
N ALA A 52 13.52 -4.73 17.68
CA ALA A 52 14.84 -4.13 17.80
C ALA A 52 14.98 -2.88 16.91
N ALA A 53 14.52 -2.95 15.66
CA ALA A 53 14.51 -1.81 14.74
C ALA A 53 13.59 -0.69 15.26
N ARG A 54 12.41 -1.04 15.80
CA ARG A 54 11.50 -0.08 16.42
C ARG A 54 12.17 0.66 17.56
N LYS A 55 12.78 -0.05 18.49
CA LYS A 55 13.51 0.54 19.63
C LYS A 55 14.67 1.43 19.20
N ALA A 56 15.39 1.05 18.13
CA ALA A 56 16.46 1.87 17.58
C ALA A 56 15.93 3.19 16.99
N ILE A 57 14.76 3.17 16.31
CA ILE A 57 14.11 4.36 15.80
C ILE A 57 13.62 5.25 16.94
N GLU A 58 12.95 4.69 17.95
CA GLU A 58 12.50 5.41 19.15
C GLU A 58 13.67 6.12 19.85
N SER A 59 14.81 5.44 19.99
CA SER A 59 16.02 6.03 20.54
C SER A 59 16.59 7.19 19.69
N LYS A 60 16.46 7.13 18.37
CA LYS A 60 16.84 8.24 17.48
C LYS A 60 15.88 9.41 17.62
N ILE A 61 14.58 9.15 17.64
CA ILE A 61 13.54 10.18 17.82
C ILE A 61 13.76 10.92 19.14
N ALA A 62 14.03 10.20 20.24
CA ALA A 62 14.27 10.80 21.55
C ALA A 62 15.48 11.74 21.59
N LYS A 63 16.42 11.60 20.65
CA LYS A 63 17.62 12.45 20.54
C LYS A 63 17.44 13.61 19.54
N MET A 64 16.30 13.70 18.88
CA MET A 64 16.05 14.79 17.92
C MET A 64 15.90 16.13 18.67
N PRO A 65 16.59 17.18 18.24
CA PRO A 65 16.49 18.51 18.88
C PRO A 65 15.13 19.17 18.66
N ARG A 66 14.39 18.74 17.65
CA ARG A 66 13.03 19.19 17.34
C ARG A 66 12.21 18.02 16.85
N LEU A 67 10.96 18.01 17.24
CA LEU A 67 9.94 17.05 16.78
C LEU A 67 8.90 17.82 15.95
N PRO A 68 9.12 18.04 14.64
CA PRO A 68 8.15 18.76 13.81
C PRO A 68 6.83 18.00 13.72
N LEU A 69 5.71 18.72 13.66
CA LEU A 69 4.42 18.13 13.31
C LEU A 69 4.44 17.73 11.83
N ILE A 70 4.10 16.48 11.53
CA ILE A 70 3.98 15.96 10.17
C ILE A 70 2.50 15.86 9.82
N SER A 71 2.04 16.69 8.90
CA SER A 71 0.68 16.60 8.36
C SER A 71 0.66 15.63 7.18
N ILE A 72 -0.10 14.55 7.33
CA ILE A 72 -0.32 13.52 6.29
C ILE A 72 -1.65 13.84 5.64
N ILE A 73 -1.64 14.06 4.33
CA ILE A 73 -2.86 14.35 3.56
C ILE A 73 -3.28 13.08 2.83
N MET A 74 -4.52 12.65 3.05
CA MET A 74 -5.08 11.43 2.46
C MET A 74 -6.40 11.75 1.75
N PRO A 75 -6.40 11.86 0.41
CA PRO A 75 -7.65 11.92 -0.34
C PRO A 75 -8.31 10.54 -0.37
N VAL A 76 -9.64 10.51 -0.23
CA VAL A 76 -10.45 9.30 -0.24
C VAL A 76 -11.56 9.44 -1.27
N TYR A 77 -11.69 8.45 -2.15
CA TYR A 77 -12.84 8.31 -3.04
C TYR A 77 -13.18 6.84 -3.26
N ASN A 78 -14.33 6.43 -2.77
CA ASN A 78 -14.98 5.14 -3.08
C ASN A 78 -14.10 3.88 -2.90
N VAL A 79 -13.13 3.93 -1.99
CA VAL A 79 -12.19 2.84 -1.68
C VAL A 79 -12.91 1.71 -0.91
N ASP A 80 -12.41 0.49 -0.99
CA ASP A 80 -12.94 -0.62 -0.21
C ASP A 80 -12.55 -0.50 1.26
N GLU A 81 -13.49 -0.85 2.16
CA GLU A 81 -13.34 -0.69 3.62
C GLU A 81 -12.05 -1.29 4.18
N VAL A 82 -11.71 -2.51 3.72
CA VAL A 82 -10.51 -3.22 4.18
C VAL A 82 -9.23 -2.42 3.90
N TRP A 83 -9.15 -1.79 2.75
CA TRP A 83 -7.97 -0.99 2.36
C TRP A 83 -7.96 0.37 3.05
N LEU A 84 -9.13 0.99 3.22
CA LEU A 84 -9.26 2.23 3.96
C LEU A 84 -8.77 2.06 5.39
N ARG A 85 -9.27 1.04 6.11
CA ARG A 85 -8.84 0.73 7.48
C ARG A 85 -7.35 0.46 7.55
N LYS A 86 -6.80 -0.42 6.69
CA LYS A 86 -5.36 -0.72 6.66
C LYS A 86 -4.50 0.52 6.43
N CYS A 87 -4.95 1.45 5.58
CA CYS A 87 -4.24 2.68 5.32
C CYS A 87 -4.19 3.56 6.57
N ILE A 88 -5.33 3.79 7.23
CA ILE A 88 -5.39 4.59 8.46
C ILE A 88 -4.59 3.91 9.58
N ASP A 89 -4.75 2.59 9.78
CA ASP A 89 -4.03 1.81 10.80
C ASP A 89 -2.51 1.90 10.61
N SER A 90 -2.04 1.97 9.36
CA SER A 90 -0.62 2.13 9.07
C SER A 90 -0.05 3.46 9.54
N VAL A 91 -0.88 4.52 9.54
CA VAL A 91 -0.51 5.84 10.08
C VAL A 91 -0.57 5.82 11.60
N LEU A 92 -1.63 5.25 12.20
CA LEU A 92 -1.73 5.08 13.66
C LEU A 92 -0.56 4.28 14.24
N GLY A 93 -0.08 3.27 13.49
CA GLY A 93 1.04 2.42 13.86
C GLY A 93 2.44 3.04 13.71
N GLN A 94 2.56 4.30 13.25
CA GLN A 94 3.86 4.96 13.06
C GLN A 94 4.64 5.09 14.38
N VAL A 95 5.95 4.93 14.30
CA VAL A 95 6.84 5.08 15.47
C VAL A 95 6.94 6.54 15.90
N TYR A 96 7.04 7.44 14.93
CA TYR A 96 7.00 8.88 15.17
C TYR A 96 5.57 9.31 15.50
N GLN A 97 5.35 9.93 16.64
CA GLN A 97 3.99 10.19 17.14
C GLN A 97 3.50 11.63 16.92
N ASN A 98 4.39 12.57 16.54
CA ASN A 98 3.99 13.96 16.32
C ASN A 98 3.52 14.18 14.88
N TRP A 99 2.38 13.60 14.55
CA TRP A 99 1.72 13.72 13.25
C TRP A 99 0.23 14.03 13.40
N GLU A 100 -0.36 14.51 12.32
CA GLU A 100 -1.80 14.60 12.12
C GLU A 100 -2.16 13.96 10.76
N LEU A 101 -3.32 13.33 10.69
CA LEU A 101 -3.86 12.74 9.46
C LEU A 101 -5.07 13.56 9.01
N CYS A 102 -4.92 14.29 7.91
CA CYS A 102 -5.97 15.09 7.31
C CYS A 102 -6.59 14.32 6.13
N ILE A 103 -7.78 13.78 6.33
CA ILE A 103 -8.51 12.98 5.34
C ILE A 103 -9.53 13.89 4.65
N ALA A 104 -9.54 13.87 3.33
CA ALA A 104 -10.54 14.55 2.51
C ALA A 104 -11.34 13.51 1.71
N ASP A 105 -12.61 13.33 2.04
CA ASP A 105 -13.53 12.50 1.26
C ASP A 105 -14.13 13.32 0.12
N ASP A 106 -13.88 12.88 -1.12
CA ASP A 106 -14.38 13.54 -2.33
C ASP A 106 -15.77 13.01 -2.73
N HIS A 107 -16.74 13.14 -1.82
CA HIS A 107 -18.13 12.73 -2.03
C HIS A 107 -18.31 11.25 -2.38
N SER A 108 -17.73 10.37 -1.58
CA SER A 108 -17.82 8.93 -1.80
C SER A 108 -19.26 8.43 -1.67
N PRO A 109 -19.80 7.71 -2.68
CA PRO A 109 -21.18 7.19 -2.65
C PRO A 109 -21.36 5.98 -1.73
N LYS A 110 -20.28 5.26 -1.38
CA LYS A 110 -20.36 4.07 -0.54
C LYS A 110 -20.53 4.47 0.94
N PRO A 111 -21.61 4.03 1.62
CA PRO A 111 -21.93 4.47 2.98
C PRO A 111 -20.88 4.08 4.03
N HIS A 112 -20.15 2.98 3.82
CA HIS A 112 -19.11 2.54 4.75
C HIS A 112 -17.96 3.54 4.87
N ILE A 113 -17.67 4.34 3.84
CA ILE A 113 -16.59 5.32 3.87
C ILE A 113 -16.83 6.29 5.02
N ARG A 114 -18.00 6.92 5.07
CA ARG A 114 -18.33 7.87 6.12
C ARG A 114 -18.28 7.23 7.50
N THR A 115 -18.87 6.04 7.63
CA THR A 115 -18.87 5.30 8.90
C THR A 115 -17.46 5.05 9.42
N VAL A 116 -16.56 4.56 8.57
CA VAL A 116 -15.17 4.29 8.93
C VAL A 116 -14.43 5.58 9.29
N LEU A 117 -14.57 6.63 8.51
CA LEU A 117 -13.87 7.88 8.76
C LEU A 117 -14.33 8.55 10.08
N ASP A 118 -15.64 8.54 10.36
CA ASP A 118 -16.19 9.05 11.61
C ASP A 118 -15.69 8.22 12.81
N GLU A 119 -15.64 6.89 12.69
CA GLU A 119 -15.11 5.98 13.72
C GLU A 119 -13.65 6.34 14.07
N TYR A 120 -12.77 6.50 13.08
CA TYR A 120 -11.37 6.83 13.32
C TYR A 120 -11.16 8.26 13.84
N SER A 121 -11.98 9.21 13.43
CA SER A 121 -11.91 10.60 13.95
C SER A 121 -12.31 10.69 15.43
N LEU A 122 -13.22 9.82 15.87
CA LEU A 122 -13.58 9.69 17.28
C LEU A 122 -12.52 8.92 18.10
N LEU A 123 -11.85 7.95 17.46
CA LEU A 123 -10.83 7.12 18.10
C LEU A 123 -9.53 7.90 18.41
N ASP A 124 -9.11 8.78 17.50
CA ASP A 124 -7.85 9.53 17.64
C ASP A 124 -8.00 10.97 17.15
N GLN A 125 -7.82 11.93 18.04
CA GLN A 125 -7.95 13.38 17.76
C GLN A 125 -6.96 13.91 16.71
N ARG A 126 -5.93 13.15 16.39
CA ARG A 126 -4.97 13.48 15.31
C ARG A 126 -5.54 13.17 13.93
N VAL A 127 -6.62 12.40 13.85
CA VAL A 127 -7.34 12.11 12.60
C VAL A 127 -8.41 13.18 12.39
N LYS A 128 -8.24 13.96 11.34
CA LYS A 128 -9.15 15.04 10.95
C LYS A 128 -9.80 14.72 9.63
N VAL A 129 -11.11 14.79 9.56
CA VAL A 129 -11.87 14.42 8.36
C VAL A 129 -12.64 15.65 7.84
N VAL A 130 -12.57 15.82 6.51
CA VAL A 130 -13.35 16.81 5.78
C VAL A 130 -14.16 16.09 4.71
N TYR A 131 -15.44 16.36 4.65
CA TYR A 131 -16.35 15.85 3.63
C TYR A 131 -16.68 16.95 2.61
N ARG A 132 -16.66 16.59 1.35
CA ARG A 132 -17.13 17.46 0.25
C ARG A 132 -18.56 17.15 -0.13
#